data_583a833776f6fef7c0ee16afb6a4cc36
#
_entry.id   583a833776f6fef7c0ee16afb6a4cc36
#
_cell.length_a   1.000
_cell.length_b   1.000
_cell.length_c   1.000
_cell.angle_alpha   90.00
_cell.angle_beta   90.00
_cell.angle_gamma   90.00
#
_symmetry.space_group_name_H-M   'P 1'
#
loop_
_entity.id
_entity.type
_entity.pdbx_description
1 polymer ?
#
loop_
_entity_poly.entity_id
_entity_poly.type
_entity_poly.pdbx_seq_one_letter_code
_entity_poly.pdbx_strand_id
1 'polypeptide(L)'
;ITIYELHLRYYYQGLAYSGFPYVYHTVGSAFAVKALSYVKAGGMNRKQAGEDFYFIQKLVSSGGYFNMNSTTVYPSPRASSRVPFGTGASIGKLSAYQNSTLFTYNFLAFKELGIFFGLIDRFFECRPDELDGHFNLIPHGLRLFLNEKEWIEKLTEIKNNTAGIHSFKKRFFAWFNMFMIVKYLNNVHLVYFEKKSVEVSASELLEARGIIFESREPLDFLLYYRAMEKNG
;
A
#
# COMPACT_ATOMS: atom_id res chain seq x y z
N ILE A 1 -3.57 18.32 10.04
CA ILE A 1 -2.53 17.57 9.29
C ILE A 1 -2.19 16.24 9.99
N THR A 2 -2.17 16.20 11.33
CA THR A 2 -1.84 15.02 12.15
C THR A 2 -2.57 13.76 11.71
N ILE A 3 -3.90 13.81 11.63
CA ILE A 3 -4.75 12.66 11.23
C ILE A 3 -4.43 12.19 9.80
N TYR A 4 -4.16 13.13 8.88
CA TYR A 4 -3.80 12.76 7.51
C TYR A 4 -2.42 12.11 7.42
N GLU A 5 -1.43 12.61 8.15
CA GLU A 5 -0.12 11.96 8.21
C GLU A 5 -0.21 10.57 8.87
N LEU A 6 -1.00 10.45 9.94
CA LEU A 6 -1.26 9.15 10.57
C LEU A 6 -1.88 8.16 9.57
N HIS A 7 -2.84 8.60 8.75
CA HIS A 7 -3.41 7.76 7.70
C HIS A 7 -2.35 7.26 6.69
N LEU A 8 -1.43 8.12 6.25
CA LEU A 8 -0.38 7.73 5.32
C LEU A 8 0.59 6.70 5.94
N ARG A 9 0.96 6.90 7.22
CA ARG A 9 1.83 5.96 7.94
C ARG A 9 1.12 4.64 8.24
N TYR A 10 -0.13 4.70 8.67
CA TYR A 10 -0.95 3.50 8.84
C TYR A 10 -1.02 2.68 7.54
N TYR A 11 -1.26 3.33 6.41
CA TYR A 11 -1.28 2.68 5.10
C TYR A 11 0.06 2.00 4.77
N TYR A 12 1.16 2.72 4.96
CA TYR A 12 2.51 2.19 4.79
C TYR A 12 2.75 0.96 5.68
N GLN A 13 2.44 1.07 6.95
CA GLN A 13 2.64 0.00 7.93
C GLN A 13 1.70 -1.20 7.72
N GLY A 14 0.48 -0.97 7.23
CA GLY A 14 -0.44 -2.03 6.83
C GLY A 14 0.09 -2.84 5.66
N LEU A 15 0.68 -2.17 4.67
CA LEU A 15 1.37 -2.85 3.55
C LEU A 15 2.60 -3.63 4.02
N ALA A 16 3.41 -3.06 4.90
CA ALA A 16 4.56 -3.75 5.48
C ALA A 16 4.11 -4.99 6.29
N TYR A 17 3.04 -4.87 7.06
CA TYR A 17 2.44 -5.99 7.80
C TYR A 17 1.97 -7.11 6.87
N SER A 18 1.41 -6.76 5.70
CA SER A 18 0.96 -7.75 4.71
C SER A 18 2.12 -8.50 4.01
N GLY A 19 3.37 -8.12 4.24
CA GLY A 19 4.53 -8.72 3.57
C GLY A 19 4.70 -8.26 2.12
N PHE A 20 4.07 -7.15 1.71
CA PHE A 20 4.32 -6.57 0.38
C PHE A 20 5.78 -6.08 0.28
N PRO A 21 6.57 -6.55 -0.71
CA PRO A 21 8.02 -6.30 -0.71
C PRO A 21 8.43 -4.90 -1.19
N TYR A 22 7.51 -4.15 -1.80
CA TYR A 22 7.80 -2.85 -2.42
C TYR A 22 7.06 -1.71 -1.73
N VAL A 23 7.13 -1.67 -0.39
CA VAL A 23 6.48 -0.62 0.40
C VAL A 23 7.24 0.69 0.27
N TYR A 24 6.53 1.78 0.01
CA TYR A 24 7.09 3.13 -0.05
C TYR A 24 6.06 4.18 0.30
N HIS A 25 6.55 5.32 0.80
CA HIS A 25 5.71 6.49 0.98
C HIS A 25 5.51 7.24 -0.34
N THR A 26 4.25 7.50 -0.70
CA THR A 26 3.90 8.28 -1.89
C THR A 26 3.79 9.75 -1.53
N VAL A 27 4.92 10.40 -1.31
CA VAL A 27 4.99 11.83 -1.00
C VAL A 27 5.82 12.53 -2.06
N GLY A 28 5.17 12.98 -3.12
CA GLY A 28 5.82 13.56 -4.31
C GLY A 28 6.68 14.79 -4.04
N SER A 29 6.45 15.50 -2.92
CA SER A 29 7.25 16.67 -2.52
C SER A 29 8.48 16.33 -1.67
N ALA A 30 8.71 15.06 -1.31
CA ALA A 30 9.73 14.65 -0.36
C ALA A 30 10.54 13.43 -0.84
N PHE A 31 10.88 13.39 -2.13
CA PHE A 31 11.80 12.39 -2.65
C PHE A 31 12.91 13.02 -3.51
N ALA A 32 14.04 12.33 -3.59
CA ALA A 32 15.13 12.63 -4.49
C ALA A 32 15.49 11.38 -5.31
N VAL A 33 15.95 11.56 -6.53
CA VAL A 33 16.34 10.47 -7.43
C VAL A 33 17.65 10.79 -8.14
N LYS A 34 18.52 9.78 -8.29
CA LYS A 34 19.74 9.91 -9.09
C LYS A 34 19.37 10.09 -10.57
N ALA A 35 20.05 11.01 -11.28
CA ALA A 35 19.78 11.30 -12.67
C ALA A 35 19.77 10.05 -13.58
N LEU A 36 20.72 9.12 -13.38
CA LEU A 36 20.77 7.87 -14.11
C LEU A 36 19.55 6.97 -13.87
N SER A 37 19.06 6.90 -12.61
CA SER A 37 17.86 6.13 -12.28
C SER A 37 16.60 6.78 -12.87
N TYR A 38 16.54 8.12 -12.90
CA TYR A 38 15.47 8.86 -13.55
C TYR A 38 15.37 8.53 -15.04
N VAL A 39 16.52 8.58 -15.75
CA VAL A 39 16.58 8.26 -17.19
C VAL A 39 16.24 6.79 -17.46
N LYS A 40 16.78 5.85 -16.68
CA LYS A 40 16.48 4.41 -16.84
C LYS A 40 15.01 4.09 -16.62
N ALA A 41 14.32 4.81 -15.72
CA ALA A 41 12.88 4.66 -15.50
C ALA A 41 12.01 5.33 -16.60
N GLY A 42 12.64 5.95 -17.60
CA GLY A 42 11.93 6.68 -18.67
C GLY A 42 11.35 8.02 -18.22
N GLY A 43 11.88 8.58 -17.13
CA GLY A 43 11.41 9.83 -16.55
C GLY A 43 10.01 9.75 -15.90
N MET A 44 9.56 10.90 -15.42
CA MET A 44 8.24 11.06 -14.84
C MET A 44 7.20 11.38 -15.94
N ASN A 45 6.08 10.68 -15.94
CA ASN A 45 5.01 10.91 -16.91
C ASN A 45 4.36 12.29 -16.70
N ARG A 46 3.96 12.93 -17.80
CA ARG A 46 3.18 14.19 -17.76
C ARG A 46 1.69 13.89 -17.49
N LYS A 47 1.36 13.43 -16.30
CA LYS A 47 -0.03 13.26 -15.85
C LYS A 47 -0.43 14.45 -14.99
N GLN A 48 -1.72 14.78 -14.98
CA GLN A 48 -2.25 15.87 -14.17
C GLN A 48 -2.12 15.60 -12.65
N ALA A 49 -2.09 14.31 -12.23
CA ALA A 49 -1.94 13.89 -10.86
C ALA A 49 -1.53 12.41 -10.76
N GLY A 50 -0.81 12.03 -9.68
CA GLY A 50 -0.34 10.68 -9.44
C GLY A 50 0.90 10.29 -10.26
N GLU A 51 1.55 11.24 -10.93
CA GLU A 51 2.79 11.03 -11.68
C GLU A 51 3.92 10.52 -10.78
N ASP A 52 3.98 11.02 -9.54
CA ASP A 52 4.90 10.61 -8.49
C ASP A 52 4.67 9.14 -8.08
N PHE A 53 3.43 8.73 -7.86
CA PHE A 53 3.06 7.37 -7.51
C PHE A 53 3.58 6.36 -8.55
N TYR A 54 3.28 6.57 -9.83
CA TYR A 54 3.70 5.66 -10.89
C TYR A 54 5.21 5.68 -11.11
N PHE A 55 5.85 6.84 -10.92
CA PHE A 55 7.28 6.98 -11.07
C PHE A 55 8.04 6.25 -9.96
N ILE A 56 7.64 6.47 -8.69
CA ILE A 56 8.24 5.79 -7.54
C ILE A 56 8.03 4.27 -7.64
N GLN A 57 6.84 3.80 -8.06
CA GLN A 57 6.58 2.38 -8.27
C GLN A 57 7.59 1.73 -9.23
N LYS A 58 7.96 2.39 -10.33
CA LYS A 58 8.98 1.91 -11.26
C LYS A 58 10.37 1.86 -10.61
N LEU A 59 10.72 2.88 -9.83
CA LEU A 59 12.03 2.95 -9.15
C LEU A 59 12.16 1.86 -8.08
N VAL A 60 11.16 1.68 -7.24
CA VAL A 60 11.18 0.70 -6.14
C VAL A 60 11.31 -0.72 -6.68
N SER A 61 10.58 -1.07 -7.72
CA SER A 61 10.67 -2.39 -8.36
C SER A 61 12.03 -2.67 -9.01
N SER A 62 12.80 -1.63 -9.34
CA SER A 62 14.15 -1.74 -9.89
C SER A 62 15.24 -1.86 -8.80
N GLY A 63 14.88 -1.72 -7.53
CA GLY A 63 15.80 -1.72 -6.39
C GLY A 63 16.43 -0.35 -6.11
N GLY A 64 17.09 -0.22 -4.96
CA GLY A 64 17.80 1.01 -4.57
C GLY A 64 16.91 2.12 -4.03
N TYR A 65 15.72 1.79 -3.53
CA TYR A 65 14.88 2.70 -2.76
C TYR A 65 15.28 2.66 -1.28
N PHE A 66 15.36 3.81 -0.63
CA PHE A 66 15.62 3.94 0.80
C PHE A 66 14.77 5.05 1.40
N ASN A 67 14.33 4.86 2.63
CA ASN A 67 13.80 5.93 3.47
C ASN A 67 14.96 6.70 4.09
N MET A 68 15.01 8.03 3.86
CA MET A 68 16.02 8.90 4.46
C MET A 68 15.50 9.42 5.80
N ASN A 69 15.74 8.65 6.88
CA ASN A 69 15.21 8.94 8.21
C ASN A 69 16.04 9.98 8.99
N SER A 70 17.20 10.42 8.45
CA SER A 70 18.09 11.41 9.07
C SER A 70 17.64 12.86 8.84
N THR A 71 16.65 13.09 7.97
CA THR A 71 16.13 14.44 7.68
C THR A 71 14.62 14.47 7.66
N THR A 72 14.04 15.65 7.77
CA THR A 72 12.58 15.85 7.79
C THR A 72 12.19 16.98 6.86
N VAL A 73 11.19 16.74 6.05
CA VAL A 73 10.53 17.76 5.20
C VAL A 73 9.27 18.23 5.92
N TYR A 74 9.09 19.55 6.06
CA TYR A 74 7.90 20.16 6.65
C TYR A 74 7.00 20.75 5.56
N PRO A 75 6.06 19.98 5.02
CA PRO A 75 5.17 20.48 3.97
C PRO A 75 4.21 21.53 4.54
N SER A 76 3.92 22.57 3.75
CA SER A 76 2.90 23.56 4.12
C SER A 76 1.51 22.91 4.21
N PRO A 77 0.77 23.06 5.35
CA PRO A 77 -0.55 22.48 5.56
C PRO A 77 -1.68 23.31 4.89
N ARG A 78 -1.45 23.85 3.69
CA ARG A 78 -2.45 24.66 2.99
C ARG A 78 -3.40 23.80 2.17
N ALA A 79 -4.66 24.16 2.18
CA ALA A 79 -5.65 23.60 1.26
C ALA A 79 -5.28 23.95 -0.21
N SER A 80 -5.53 23.02 -1.12
CA SER A 80 -5.29 23.22 -2.55
C SER A 80 -6.31 22.43 -3.36
N SER A 81 -6.89 23.08 -4.36
CA SER A 81 -7.80 22.49 -5.34
C SER A 81 -7.11 22.10 -6.65
N ARG A 82 -5.77 22.25 -6.74
CA ARG A 82 -5.00 21.98 -7.96
C ARG A 82 -5.13 20.55 -8.48
N VAL A 83 -5.27 19.60 -7.55
CA VAL A 83 -5.45 18.18 -7.88
C VAL A 83 -6.56 17.59 -6.99
N PRO A 84 -7.32 16.59 -7.49
CA PRO A 84 -8.50 16.05 -6.77
C PRO A 84 -8.16 15.20 -5.54
N PHE A 85 -6.90 14.85 -5.34
CA PHE A 85 -6.40 14.04 -4.23
C PHE A 85 -5.04 14.52 -3.73
N GLY A 86 -4.51 13.89 -2.68
CA GLY A 86 -3.25 14.27 -2.03
C GLY A 86 -3.43 15.25 -0.88
N THR A 87 -2.33 15.72 -0.31
CA THR A 87 -2.29 16.51 0.93
C THR A 87 -3.20 17.74 0.88
N GLY A 88 -3.10 18.55 -0.17
CA GLY A 88 -3.89 19.79 -0.27
C GLY A 88 -5.40 19.56 -0.34
N ALA A 89 -5.85 18.59 -1.12
CA ALA A 89 -7.27 18.22 -1.23
C ALA A 89 -7.79 17.60 0.09
N SER A 90 -6.99 16.76 0.75
CA SER A 90 -7.34 16.14 2.04
C SER A 90 -7.43 17.18 3.15
N ILE A 91 -6.50 18.12 3.22
CA ILE A 91 -6.55 19.23 4.19
C ILE A 91 -7.77 20.12 3.94
N GLY A 92 -8.08 20.42 2.68
CA GLY A 92 -9.29 21.19 2.33
C GLY A 92 -10.59 20.53 2.83
N LYS A 93 -10.71 19.22 2.65
CA LYS A 93 -11.85 18.44 3.17
C LYS A 93 -11.90 18.42 4.70
N LEU A 94 -10.77 18.16 5.35
CA LEU A 94 -10.69 18.12 6.82
C LEU A 94 -10.97 19.49 7.46
N SER A 95 -10.55 20.60 6.82
CA SER A 95 -10.80 21.96 7.31
C SER A 95 -12.25 22.39 7.16
N ALA A 96 -12.98 21.85 6.19
CA ALA A 96 -14.40 22.17 5.98
C ALA A 96 -15.32 21.56 7.04
N TYR A 97 -14.86 20.56 7.77
CA TYR A 97 -15.63 19.88 8.81
C TYR A 97 -14.91 20.04 10.17
N GLN A 98 -15.41 20.90 11.03
CA GLN A 98 -14.99 20.97 12.43
C GLN A 98 -15.25 19.61 13.11
N ASN A 99 -14.24 18.94 13.62
CA ASN A 99 -14.28 17.58 14.21
C ASN A 99 -14.43 16.41 13.20
N SER A 100 -13.81 16.48 12.02
CA SER A 100 -13.91 15.38 11.07
C SER A 100 -12.99 14.20 11.44
N THR A 101 -13.59 13.08 11.77
CA THR A 101 -12.91 11.78 11.80
C THR A 101 -12.45 11.41 10.37
N LEU A 102 -11.18 11.08 10.21
CA LEU A 102 -10.70 10.55 8.94
C LEU A 102 -10.91 9.04 8.90
N PHE A 103 -11.78 8.60 8.01
CA PHE A 103 -11.99 7.18 7.75
C PHE A 103 -10.91 6.64 6.81
N THR A 104 -10.35 5.50 7.18
CA THR A 104 -9.31 4.80 6.43
C THR A 104 -9.71 3.36 6.12
N TYR A 105 -8.84 2.63 5.43
CA TYR A 105 -9.02 1.22 5.16
C TYR A 105 -9.04 0.41 6.45
N ASN A 106 -9.96 -0.56 6.52
CA ASN A 106 -10.02 -1.51 7.61
C ASN A 106 -8.76 -2.39 7.64
N PHE A 107 -8.21 -2.63 8.82
CA PHE A 107 -7.01 -3.43 8.98
C PHE A 107 -7.19 -4.88 8.49
N LEU A 108 -8.40 -5.43 8.54
CA LEU A 108 -8.70 -6.76 8.02
C LEU A 108 -8.36 -6.93 6.54
N ALA A 109 -8.48 -5.86 5.74
CA ALA A 109 -8.09 -5.90 4.32
C ALA A 109 -6.57 -6.11 4.15
N PHE A 110 -5.74 -5.55 5.03
CA PHE A 110 -4.29 -5.82 5.02
C PHE A 110 -3.95 -7.22 5.53
N LYS A 111 -4.74 -7.77 6.48
CA LYS A 111 -4.61 -9.18 6.88
C LYS A 111 -4.91 -10.12 5.71
N GLU A 112 -5.97 -9.85 4.95
CA GLU A 112 -6.28 -10.64 3.75
C GLU A 112 -5.14 -10.58 2.72
N LEU A 113 -4.56 -9.40 2.48
CA LEU A 113 -3.37 -9.28 1.63
C LEU A 113 -2.21 -10.14 2.15
N GLY A 114 -1.97 -10.16 3.47
CA GLY A 114 -0.92 -10.97 4.08
C GLY A 114 -1.13 -12.47 3.86
N ILE A 115 -2.37 -12.95 4.02
CA ILE A 115 -2.73 -14.35 3.73
C ILE A 115 -2.49 -14.65 2.25
N PHE A 116 -2.94 -13.78 1.35
CA PHE A 116 -2.77 -13.93 -0.09
C PHE A 116 -1.30 -13.99 -0.52
N PHE A 117 -0.48 -13.10 0.01
CA PHE A 117 0.96 -13.11 -0.28
C PHE A 117 1.67 -14.31 0.34
N GLY A 118 1.18 -14.82 1.48
CA GLY A 118 1.64 -16.07 2.07
C GLY A 118 1.35 -17.32 1.24
N LEU A 119 0.42 -17.26 0.29
CA LEU A 119 0.09 -18.36 -0.61
C LEU A 119 0.99 -18.43 -1.87
N ILE A 120 1.85 -17.43 -2.11
CA ILE A 120 2.63 -17.31 -3.36
C ILE A 120 3.50 -18.54 -3.62
N ASP A 121 4.12 -19.12 -2.59
CA ASP A 121 4.95 -20.31 -2.75
C ASP A 121 4.11 -21.53 -3.20
N ARG A 122 2.91 -21.67 -2.64
CA ARG A 122 1.96 -22.71 -3.09
C ARG A 122 1.50 -22.48 -4.53
N PHE A 123 1.26 -21.23 -4.93
CA PHE A 123 0.91 -20.90 -6.32
C PHE A 123 2.05 -21.23 -7.30
N PHE A 124 3.30 -21.11 -6.86
CA PHE A 124 4.43 -21.53 -7.67
C PHE A 124 4.56 -23.05 -7.77
N GLU A 125 4.37 -23.77 -6.67
CA GLU A 125 4.56 -25.23 -6.58
C GLU A 125 3.43 -26.02 -7.23
N CYS A 126 2.16 -25.57 -7.15
CA CYS A 126 1.02 -26.28 -7.70
C CYS A 126 1.11 -26.42 -9.24
N ARG A 127 0.48 -27.44 -9.78
CA ARG A 127 0.35 -27.58 -11.23
C ARG A 127 -0.68 -26.59 -11.78
N PRO A 128 -0.59 -26.20 -13.07
CA PRO A 128 -1.57 -25.29 -13.67
C PRO A 128 -3.03 -25.75 -13.57
N ASP A 129 -3.27 -27.05 -13.64
CA ASP A 129 -4.59 -27.69 -13.53
C ASP A 129 -5.15 -27.72 -12.09
N GLU A 130 -4.34 -27.34 -11.09
CA GLU A 130 -4.74 -27.27 -9.68
C GLU A 130 -5.03 -25.82 -9.22
N LEU A 131 -4.83 -24.82 -10.10
CA LEU A 131 -4.96 -23.42 -9.74
C LEU A 131 -6.38 -23.02 -9.34
N ASP A 132 -7.42 -23.62 -9.93
CA ASP A 132 -8.82 -23.41 -9.56
C ASP A 132 -9.09 -23.79 -8.10
N GLY A 133 -8.57 -24.93 -7.65
CA GLY A 133 -8.62 -25.32 -6.24
C GLY A 133 -7.90 -24.33 -5.32
N HIS A 134 -6.79 -23.76 -5.78
CA HIS A 134 -6.01 -22.78 -5.02
C HIS A 134 -6.69 -21.40 -4.95
N PHE A 135 -7.56 -21.05 -5.91
CA PHE A 135 -8.36 -19.82 -5.84
C PHE A 135 -9.26 -19.79 -4.61
N ASN A 136 -9.79 -20.95 -4.20
CA ASN A 136 -10.62 -21.06 -3.00
C ASN A 136 -9.87 -20.84 -1.67
N LEU A 137 -8.53 -20.90 -1.67
CA LEU A 137 -7.70 -20.55 -0.51
C LEU A 137 -7.52 -19.04 -0.34
N ILE A 138 -7.79 -18.26 -1.39
CA ILE A 138 -7.70 -16.80 -1.35
C ILE A 138 -8.79 -16.24 -0.43
N PRO A 139 -8.47 -15.28 0.46
CA PRO A 139 -9.47 -14.65 1.32
C PRO A 139 -10.65 -14.07 0.55
N HIS A 140 -11.81 -14.05 1.21
CA HIS A 140 -13.09 -13.73 0.55
C HIS A 140 -13.12 -12.35 -0.09
N GLY A 141 -12.65 -11.32 0.60
CA GLY A 141 -12.62 -9.96 0.03
C GLY A 141 -11.74 -9.85 -1.22
N LEU A 142 -10.62 -10.59 -1.27
CA LEU A 142 -9.79 -10.68 -2.47
C LEU A 142 -10.47 -11.44 -3.61
N ARG A 143 -11.22 -12.52 -3.31
CA ARG A 143 -12.00 -13.25 -4.33
C ARG A 143 -13.13 -12.40 -4.92
N LEU A 144 -13.72 -11.50 -4.15
CA LEU A 144 -14.70 -10.52 -4.67
C LEU A 144 -14.08 -9.51 -5.64
N PHE A 145 -12.80 -9.24 -5.49
CA PHE A 145 -12.05 -8.31 -6.34
C PHE A 145 -11.44 -8.97 -7.58
N LEU A 146 -10.94 -10.20 -7.43
CA LEU A 146 -10.27 -10.95 -8.50
C LEU A 146 -11.29 -11.70 -9.34
N ASN A 147 -11.15 -11.63 -10.67
CA ASN A 147 -11.83 -12.58 -11.56
C ASN A 147 -11.02 -13.88 -11.57
N GLU A 148 -11.66 -15.01 -11.24
CA GLU A 148 -11.00 -16.32 -11.12
C GLU A 148 -10.30 -16.73 -12.42
N LYS A 149 -11.00 -16.62 -13.55
CA LYS A 149 -10.45 -16.99 -14.86
C LYS A 149 -9.23 -16.17 -15.24
N GLU A 150 -9.32 -14.84 -15.07
CA GLU A 150 -8.21 -13.93 -15.35
C GLU A 150 -7.03 -14.17 -14.40
N TRP A 151 -7.30 -14.53 -13.15
CA TRP A 151 -6.28 -14.86 -12.15
C TRP A 151 -5.54 -16.14 -12.54
N ILE A 152 -6.25 -17.22 -12.93
CA ILE A 152 -5.66 -18.48 -13.38
C ILE A 152 -4.82 -18.25 -14.65
N GLU A 153 -5.35 -17.55 -15.65
CA GLU A 153 -4.63 -17.20 -16.87
C GLU A 153 -3.34 -16.43 -16.56
N LYS A 154 -3.44 -15.47 -15.65
CA LYS A 154 -2.28 -14.65 -15.27
C LYS A 154 -1.22 -15.43 -14.50
N LEU A 155 -1.60 -16.28 -13.57
CA LEU A 155 -0.63 -17.12 -12.86
C LEU A 155 0.03 -18.13 -13.78
N THR A 156 -0.72 -18.72 -14.69
CA THR A 156 -0.20 -19.63 -15.72
C THR A 156 0.83 -18.93 -16.60
N GLU A 157 0.52 -17.71 -17.07
CA GLU A 157 1.48 -16.87 -17.81
C GLU A 157 2.77 -16.63 -17.01
N ILE A 158 2.64 -16.24 -15.74
CA ILE A 158 3.80 -15.98 -14.87
C ILE A 158 4.63 -17.26 -14.71
N LYS A 159 4.00 -18.40 -14.41
CA LYS A 159 4.68 -19.70 -14.25
C LYS A 159 5.47 -20.08 -15.50
N ASN A 160 4.83 -20.01 -16.67
CA ASN A 160 5.47 -20.37 -17.94
C ASN A 160 6.66 -19.49 -18.31
N ASN A 161 6.75 -18.28 -17.76
CA ASN A 161 7.82 -17.32 -18.02
C ASN A 161 8.83 -17.19 -16.87
N THR A 162 8.88 -18.16 -15.93
CA THR A 162 9.79 -18.14 -14.79
C THR A 162 10.45 -19.50 -14.57
N ALA A 163 11.75 -19.48 -14.30
CA ALA A 163 12.51 -20.69 -14.04
C ALA A 163 12.59 -21.08 -12.55
N GLY A 164 12.14 -20.21 -11.65
CA GLY A 164 12.20 -20.46 -10.21
C GLY A 164 11.43 -19.45 -9.38
N ILE A 165 11.29 -19.76 -8.08
CA ILE A 165 10.44 -19.00 -7.15
C ILE A 165 10.80 -17.50 -7.06
N HIS A 166 12.09 -17.16 -7.12
CA HIS A 166 12.49 -15.76 -7.05
C HIS A 166 11.99 -14.95 -8.26
N SER A 167 12.14 -15.49 -9.48
CA SER A 167 11.63 -14.85 -10.71
C SER A 167 10.11 -14.86 -10.74
N PHE A 168 9.46 -15.89 -10.19
CA PHE A 168 8.01 -15.94 -10.03
C PHE A 168 7.51 -14.83 -9.08
N LYS A 169 8.05 -14.72 -7.88
CA LYS A 169 7.72 -13.65 -6.92
C LYS A 169 7.89 -12.26 -7.54
N LYS A 170 9.00 -12.03 -8.23
CA LYS A 170 9.25 -10.75 -8.92
C LYS A 170 8.15 -10.41 -9.94
N ARG A 171 7.75 -11.37 -10.79
CA ARG A 171 6.68 -11.18 -11.79
C ARG A 171 5.29 -11.09 -11.14
N PHE A 172 5.04 -11.86 -10.10
CA PHE A 172 3.80 -11.79 -9.34
C PHE A 172 3.58 -10.39 -8.75
N PHE A 173 4.58 -9.83 -8.07
CA PHE A 173 4.47 -8.48 -7.51
C PHE A 173 4.60 -7.36 -8.56
N ALA A 174 5.10 -7.64 -9.75
CA ALA A 174 5.01 -6.72 -10.88
C ALA A 174 3.57 -6.63 -11.41
N TRP A 175 2.81 -7.73 -11.37
CA TRP A 175 1.40 -7.78 -11.68
C TRP A 175 0.54 -7.28 -10.52
N PHE A 176 0.64 -7.91 -9.34
CA PHE A 176 -0.09 -7.49 -8.14
C PHE A 176 0.70 -6.41 -7.40
N ASN A 177 0.86 -5.28 -8.06
CA ASN A 177 1.67 -4.16 -7.59
C ASN A 177 0.86 -3.19 -6.72
N MET A 178 1.48 -2.10 -6.27
CA MET A 178 0.84 -1.08 -5.44
C MET A 178 -0.46 -0.54 -6.04
N PHE A 179 -0.55 -0.42 -7.37
CA PHE A 179 -1.77 0.04 -8.03
C PHE A 179 -2.92 -0.97 -7.92
N MET A 180 -2.62 -2.28 -8.07
CA MET A 180 -3.60 -3.34 -7.85
C MET A 180 -4.05 -3.40 -6.39
N ILE A 181 -3.14 -3.20 -5.45
CA ILE A 181 -3.47 -3.12 -4.02
C ILE A 181 -4.42 -1.95 -3.74
N VAL A 182 -4.15 -0.76 -4.27
CA VAL A 182 -5.05 0.40 -4.12
C VAL A 182 -6.42 0.12 -4.73
N LYS A 183 -6.48 -0.53 -5.90
CA LYS A 183 -7.76 -0.94 -6.50
C LYS A 183 -8.51 -1.93 -5.62
N TYR A 184 -7.83 -2.95 -5.10
CA TYR A 184 -8.41 -3.90 -4.16
C TYR A 184 -8.96 -3.20 -2.92
N LEU A 185 -8.14 -2.41 -2.24
CA LEU A 185 -8.55 -1.69 -1.04
C LEU A 185 -9.76 -0.78 -1.27
N ASN A 186 -9.80 -0.07 -2.40
CA ASN A 186 -10.96 0.75 -2.72
C ASN A 186 -12.21 -0.09 -3.02
N ASN A 187 -12.07 -1.18 -3.79
CA ASN A 187 -13.19 -2.04 -4.16
C ASN A 187 -13.77 -2.77 -2.93
N VAL A 188 -12.92 -3.41 -2.12
CA VAL A 188 -13.38 -4.20 -0.97
C VAL A 188 -14.09 -3.36 0.09
N HIS A 189 -13.77 -2.06 0.18
CA HIS A 189 -14.46 -1.12 1.06
C HIS A 189 -15.76 -0.52 0.48
N LEU A 190 -16.10 -0.87 -0.73
CA LEU A 190 -17.43 -0.59 -1.29
C LEU A 190 -18.40 -1.75 -1.09
N VAL A 191 -17.89 -3.00 -0.99
CA VAL A 191 -18.73 -4.19 -1.07
C VAL A 191 -18.65 -5.13 0.12
N TYR A 192 -17.61 -5.04 0.97
CA TYR A 192 -17.36 -6.04 2.00
C TYR A 192 -16.91 -5.48 3.35
N PHE A 193 -15.85 -4.66 3.41
CA PHE A 193 -15.38 -4.07 4.64
C PHE A 193 -15.87 -2.64 4.81
N GLU A 194 -16.33 -2.30 6.00
CA GLU A 194 -16.54 -0.91 6.37
C GLU A 194 -15.22 -0.20 6.66
N LYS A 195 -15.09 1.05 6.23
CA LYS A 195 -13.99 1.91 6.64
C LYS A 195 -14.11 2.22 8.12
N LYS A 196 -12.98 2.32 8.81
CA LYS A 196 -12.90 2.69 10.23
C LYS A 196 -12.19 4.01 10.41
N SER A 197 -12.30 4.63 11.57
CA SER A 197 -11.46 5.77 11.90
C SER A 197 -9.98 5.36 11.87
N VAL A 198 -9.10 6.30 11.56
CA VAL A 198 -7.67 5.99 11.42
C VAL A 198 -7.06 5.55 12.75
N GLU A 199 -7.56 6.06 13.87
CA GLU A 199 -7.12 5.69 15.22
C GLU A 199 -7.45 4.24 15.52
N VAL A 200 -8.68 3.81 15.23
CA VAL A 200 -9.12 2.42 15.43
C VAL A 200 -8.28 1.47 14.57
N SER A 201 -8.14 1.78 13.30
CA SER A 201 -7.36 0.94 12.38
C SER A 201 -5.87 0.89 12.74
N ALA A 202 -5.31 2.01 13.21
CA ALA A 202 -3.94 2.09 13.69
C ALA A 202 -3.73 1.24 14.97
N SER A 203 -4.67 1.30 15.92
CA SER A 203 -4.65 0.46 17.12
C SER A 203 -4.68 -1.04 16.78
N GLU A 204 -5.61 -1.45 15.93
CA GLU A 204 -5.75 -2.84 15.49
C GLU A 204 -4.45 -3.38 14.83
N LEU A 205 -3.73 -2.54 14.08
CA LEU A 205 -2.45 -2.91 13.48
C LEU A 205 -1.36 -3.08 14.55
N LEU A 206 -1.28 -2.18 15.53
CA LEU A 206 -0.32 -2.29 16.64
C LEU A 206 -0.60 -3.54 17.48
N GLU A 207 -1.85 -3.80 17.83
CA GLU A 207 -2.27 -5.01 18.55
C GLU A 207 -1.87 -6.29 17.80
N ALA A 208 -2.07 -6.32 16.47
CA ALA A 208 -1.67 -7.46 15.64
C ALA A 208 -0.15 -7.67 15.57
N ARG A 209 0.64 -6.65 15.91
CA ARG A 209 2.10 -6.74 16.10
C ARG A 209 2.51 -7.08 17.52
N GLY A 210 1.56 -7.32 18.43
CA GLY A 210 1.81 -7.58 19.85
C GLY A 210 2.16 -6.32 20.65
N ILE A 211 1.83 -5.13 20.14
CA ILE A 211 2.12 -3.86 20.78
C ILE A 211 0.85 -3.38 21.49
N ILE A 212 0.92 -3.28 22.82
CA ILE A 212 -0.14 -2.67 23.63
C ILE A 212 0.04 -1.15 23.58
N PHE A 213 -0.96 -0.44 23.08
CA PHE A 213 -0.95 1.01 22.96
C PHE A 213 -2.19 1.60 23.60
N GLU A 214 -2.02 2.29 24.73
CA GLU A 214 -3.15 2.70 25.58
C GLU A 214 -3.81 4.01 25.15
N SER A 215 -3.06 4.88 24.42
CA SER A 215 -3.62 6.16 23.99
C SER A 215 -4.66 5.98 22.89
N ARG A 216 -5.61 6.91 22.84
CA ARG A 216 -6.60 7.05 21.76
C ARG A 216 -6.42 8.34 20.95
N GLU A 217 -5.44 9.14 21.30
CA GLU A 217 -5.19 10.42 20.65
C GLU A 217 -4.42 10.24 19.33
N PRO A 218 -4.87 10.84 18.23
CA PRO A 218 -4.21 10.73 16.92
C PRO A 218 -2.74 11.15 16.93
N LEU A 219 -2.39 12.13 17.77
CA LEU A 219 -1.02 12.62 17.87
C LEU A 219 -0.08 11.58 18.47
N ASP A 220 -0.53 10.84 19.48
CA ASP A 220 0.28 9.82 20.13
C ASP A 220 0.54 8.64 19.17
N PHE A 221 -0.48 8.20 18.44
CA PHE A 221 -0.31 7.23 17.36
C PHE A 221 0.69 7.71 16.31
N LEU A 222 0.58 8.97 15.88
CA LEU A 222 1.48 9.53 14.89
C LEU A 222 2.93 9.53 15.37
N LEU A 223 3.16 9.96 16.60
CA LEU A 223 4.50 9.98 17.19
C LEU A 223 5.08 8.56 17.32
N TYR A 224 4.25 7.60 17.71
CA TYR A 224 4.65 6.21 17.78
C TYR A 224 5.03 5.63 16.41
N TYR A 225 4.19 5.83 15.39
CA TYR A 225 4.48 5.36 14.03
C TYR A 225 5.75 6.02 13.45
N ARG A 226 5.98 7.32 13.72
CA ARG A 226 7.22 8.00 13.34
C ARG A 226 8.45 7.36 13.99
N ALA A 227 8.35 7.03 15.27
CA ALA A 227 9.44 6.37 15.99
C ALA A 227 9.73 4.97 15.44
N MET A 228 8.68 4.18 15.16
CA MET A 228 8.83 2.86 14.52
C MET A 228 9.57 2.95 13.17
N GLU A 229 9.16 3.86 12.30
CA GLU A 229 9.77 4.02 10.96
C GLU A 229 11.18 4.59 11.01
N LYS A 230 11.54 5.31 12.06
CA LYS A 230 12.87 5.86 12.22
C LYS A 230 13.89 4.81 12.69
N ASN A 231 13.42 3.80 13.42
CA ASN A 231 14.27 2.78 14.04
C ASN A 231 14.30 1.46 13.25
N GLY A 232 13.47 1.29 12.21
CA GLY A 232 13.42 0.17 11.30
C GLY A 232 14.09 0.47 9.98
#